data_1de9ab5cf6b050b26c43b0f5d116e6e9
#
_entry.id   1de9ab5cf6b050b26c43b0f5d116e6e9
#
_cell.length_a   1.000
_cell.length_b   1.000
_cell.length_c   1.000
_cell.angle_alpha   90.00
_cell.angle_beta   90.00
_cell.angle_gamma   90.00
#
_symmetry.space_group_name_H-M   'P 1'
#
loop_
_entity.id
_entity.type
_entity.pdbx_description
1 polymer ?
#
loop_
_entity_poly.entity_id
_entity_poly.type
_entity_poly.pdbx_seq_one_letter_code
_entity_poly.pdbx_strand_id
1 'polypeptide(L)'
;MPNRRAFDLTPKDRAEIIRHSEIGAGLDEETTRRLAESSSASDFRRRRFIYRRGDVADALFLIARGRVKLCSVDEATGREAVIDILGAGAVFGESSLYSAAGVREKCAIAYENARLLRIPAGVYREGMGASPALYDYTFRMVGQRLSRAERRVVDFALDAIPARLEKLLTELSERYGREQAGGVLIDLALPHREIASIVGSTRESVTVRLNAMRRAGIIDFVDRKILIKTPAAAAVVQMP
;
A
#
# COMPACT_ATOMS: atom_id res chain seq x y z
N MET A 1 -18.43 -12.83 6.79
CA MET A 1 -19.16 -12.93 5.51
C MET A 1 -19.06 -11.59 4.82
N PRO A 2 -18.61 -11.49 3.55
CA PRO A 2 -18.61 -10.24 2.81
C PRO A 2 -20.06 -9.79 2.58
N ASN A 3 -20.30 -8.50 2.76
CA ASN A 3 -21.64 -7.93 2.63
C ASN A 3 -22.00 -7.83 1.14
N ARG A 4 -22.84 -8.76 0.65
CA ARG A 4 -23.39 -8.76 -0.72
C ARG A 4 -24.36 -7.60 -0.92
N ARG A 5 -23.82 -6.43 -1.27
CA ARG A 5 -24.43 -5.37 -2.08
C ARG A 5 -23.30 -4.65 -2.84
N ALA A 6 -22.48 -5.43 -3.56
CA ALA A 6 -21.70 -4.87 -4.65
C ALA A 6 -22.64 -4.79 -5.86
N PHE A 7 -22.72 -3.63 -6.52
CA PHE A 7 -23.11 -3.60 -7.92
C PHE A 7 -22.18 -4.57 -8.62
N ASP A 8 -22.74 -5.67 -9.16
CA ASP A 8 -21.96 -6.69 -9.87
C ASP A 8 -21.29 -6.00 -11.06
N LEU A 9 -19.98 -5.75 -10.94
CA LEU A 9 -19.21 -5.22 -12.06
C LEU A 9 -19.27 -6.26 -13.18
N THR A 10 -19.65 -5.80 -14.37
CA THR A 10 -19.63 -6.66 -15.57
C THR A 10 -18.17 -7.01 -15.92
N PRO A 11 -17.91 -8.06 -16.71
CA PRO A 11 -16.56 -8.34 -17.23
C PRO A 11 -15.94 -7.13 -17.93
N LYS A 12 -16.75 -6.32 -18.62
CA LYS A 12 -16.30 -5.09 -19.29
C LYS A 12 -15.82 -4.04 -18.30
N ASP A 13 -16.57 -3.81 -17.20
CA ASP A 13 -16.15 -2.87 -16.15
C ASP A 13 -14.86 -3.33 -15.48
N ARG A 14 -14.70 -4.63 -15.23
CA ARG A 14 -13.49 -5.21 -14.65
C ARG A 14 -12.29 -5.10 -15.59
N ALA A 15 -12.49 -5.30 -16.89
CA ALA A 15 -11.46 -5.08 -17.91
C ALA A 15 -10.99 -3.61 -17.93
N GLU A 16 -11.90 -2.67 -17.79
CA GLU A 16 -11.58 -1.24 -17.75
C GLU A 16 -10.78 -0.90 -16.48
N ILE A 17 -11.16 -1.44 -15.32
CA ILE A 17 -10.38 -1.29 -14.09
C ILE A 17 -8.96 -1.84 -14.27
N ILE A 18 -8.80 -3.01 -14.90
CA ILE A 18 -7.49 -3.61 -15.16
C ILE A 18 -6.67 -2.70 -16.07
N ARG A 19 -7.23 -2.20 -17.17
CA ARG A 19 -6.50 -1.31 -18.10
C ARG A 19 -5.99 -0.03 -17.45
N HIS A 20 -6.76 0.54 -16.52
CA HIS A 20 -6.39 1.76 -15.79
C HIS A 20 -5.56 1.53 -14.53
N SER A 21 -5.12 0.30 -14.30
CA SER A 21 -4.30 -0.08 -13.14
C SER A 21 -2.82 -0.22 -13.51
N GLU A 22 -1.97 -0.41 -12.51
CA GLU A 22 -0.53 -0.61 -12.72
C GLU A 22 -0.21 -1.83 -13.58
N ILE A 23 -1.02 -2.90 -13.52
CA ILE A 23 -0.83 -4.09 -14.37
C ILE A 23 -1.30 -3.87 -15.80
N GLY A 24 -2.19 -2.92 -16.04
CA GLY A 24 -2.79 -2.69 -17.36
C GLY A 24 -1.81 -2.13 -18.40
N ALA A 25 -0.73 -1.49 -17.94
CA ALA A 25 0.26 -0.90 -18.83
C ALA A 25 0.97 -1.98 -19.66
N GLY A 26 0.65 -2.04 -20.96
CA GLY A 26 1.25 -2.99 -21.89
C GLY A 26 0.58 -4.37 -21.95
N LEU A 27 -0.54 -4.61 -21.26
CA LEU A 27 -1.33 -5.83 -21.46
C LEU A 27 -2.02 -5.81 -22.83
N ASP A 28 -1.98 -6.94 -23.51
CA ASP A 28 -2.82 -7.18 -24.67
C ASP A 28 -4.30 -7.37 -24.26
N GLU A 29 -5.18 -7.23 -25.25
CA GLU A 29 -6.63 -7.30 -25.03
C GLU A 29 -7.08 -8.68 -24.57
N GLU A 30 -6.46 -9.76 -25.08
CA GLU A 30 -6.82 -11.13 -24.72
C GLU A 30 -6.46 -11.45 -23.25
N THR A 31 -5.27 -11.07 -22.83
CA THR A 31 -4.84 -11.22 -21.42
C THR A 31 -5.74 -10.40 -20.48
N THR A 32 -6.03 -9.14 -20.87
CA THR A 32 -6.95 -8.27 -20.12
C THR A 32 -8.32 -8.89 -19.97
N ARG A 33 -8.89 -9.40 -21.06
CA ARG A 33 -10.20 -10.05 -21.09
C ARG A 33 -10.24 -11.28 -20.20
N ARG A 34 -9.23 -12.20 -20.30
CA ARG A 34 -9.14 -13.42 -19.46
C ARG A 34 -9.07 -13.10 -17.98
N LEU A 35 -8.25 -12.14 -17.59
CA LEU A 35 -8.15 -11.69 -16.21
C LEU A 35 -9.49 -11.10 -15.72
N ALA A 36 -10.16 -10.29 -16.54
CA ALA A 36 -11.43 -9.67 -16.20
C ALA A 36 -12.56 -10.70 -16.06
N GLU A 37 -12.71 -11.62 -17.01
CA GLU A 37 -13.76 -12.65 -16.99
C GLU A 37 -13.63 -13.58 -15.77
N SER A 38 -12.41 -13.96 -15.42
CA SER A 38 -12.12 -14.85 -14.30
C SER A 38 -12.07 -14.16 -12.94
N SER A 39 -12.06 -12.83 -12.90
CA SER A 39 -12.02 -12.08 -11.64
C SER A 39 -13.41 -11.91 -11.04
N SER A 40 -13.44 -11.62 -9.75
CA SER A 40 -14.66 -11.25 -9.02
C SER A 40 -14.43 -9.96 -8.23
N ALA A 41 -15.46 -9.10 -8.17
CA ALA A 41 -15.39 -7.87 -7.41
C ALA A 41 -15.92 -8.06 -5.99
N SER A 42 -15.30 -7.40 -5.03
CA SER A 42 -15.75 -7.39 -3.64
C SER A 42 -15.49 -6.05 -2.97
N ASP A 43 -16.46 -5.58 -2.17
CA ASP A 43 -16.35 -4.36 -1.38
C ASP A 43 -16.00 -4.71 0.07
N PHE A 44 -15.02 -4.00 0.61
CA PHE A 44 -14.57 -4.13 1.99
C PHE A 44 -14.76 -2.80 2.73
N ARG A 45 -15.46 -2.84 3.86
CA ARG A 45 -15.52 -1.68 4.76
C ARG A 45 -14.18 -1.49 5.45
N ARG A 46 -13.85 -0.25 5.76
CA ARG A 46 -12.66 0.11 6.54
C ARG A 46 -12.48 -0.80 7.76
N ARG A 47 -11.24 -1.21 8.03
CA ARG A 47 -10.83 -2.11 9.13
C ARG A 47 -11.28 -3.57 8.99
N ARG A 48 -11.87 -3.98 7.88
CA ARG A 48 -12.19 -5.40 7.64
C ARG A 48 -10.99 -6.11 7.04
N PHE A 49 -10.76 -7.33 7.51
CA PHE A 49 -9.77 -8.23 6.91
C PHE A 49 -10.24 -8.65 5.52
N ILE A 50 -9.30 -8.59 4.58
CA ILE A 50 -9.45 -9.17 3.23
C ILE A 50 -9.02 -10.63 3.33
N TYR A 51 -7.89 -10.87 3.99
CA TYR A 51 -7.41 -12.18 4.41
C TYR A 51 -6.52 -12.05 5.66
N ARG A 52 -6.32 -13.17 6.35
CA ARG A 52 -5.45 -13.30 7.52
C ARG A 52 -4.24 -14.16 7.20
N ARG A 53 -3.22 -14.08 8.05
CA ARG A 53 -2.13 -15.06 8.04
C ARG A 53 -2.70 -16.46 8.24
N GLY A 54 -2.22 -17.44 7.45
CA GLY A 54 -2.69 -18.82 7.46
C GLY A 54 -3.89 -19.11 6.55
N ASP A 55 -4.62 -18.09 6.07
CA ASP A 55 -5.67 -18.31 5.07
C ASP A 55 -5.07 -18.86 3.77
N VAL A 56 -5.89 -19.59 2.98
CA VAL A 56 -5.48 -20.13 1.68
C VAL A 56 -5.06 -19.01 0.74
N ALA A 57 -3.90 -19.17 0.11
CA ALA A 57 -3.34 -18.21 -0.84
C ALA A 57 -3.67 -18.62 -2.29
N ASP A 58 -4.92 -18.45 -2.70
CA ASP A 58 -5.47 -18.92 -3.97
C ASP A 58 -5.72 -17.80 -5.00
N ALA A 59 -5.47 -16.55 -4.65
CA ALA A 59 -5.73 -15.40 -5.52
C ALA A 59 -4.80 -14.22 -5.25
N LEU A 60 -4.64 -13.36 -6.26
CA LEU A 60 -4.17 -11.99 -6.13
C LEU A 60 -5.37 -11.04 -6.07
N PHE A 61 -5.10 -9.83 -5.63
CA PHE A 61 -6.10 -8.77 -5.53
C PHE A 61 -5.59 -7.49 -6.18
N LEU A 62 -6.39 -6.91 -7.07
CA LEU A 62 -6.18 -5.59 -7.65
C LEU A 62 -7.07 -4.59 -6.89
N ILE A 63 -6.51 -3.49 -6.43
CA ILE A 63 -7.25 -2.42 -5.75
C ILE A 63 -7.90 -1.53 -6.81
N ALA A 64 -9.21 -1.68 -7.00
CA ALA A 64 -9.97 -0.80 -7.89
C ALA A 64 -10.22 0.58 -7.26
N ARG A 65 -10.43 0.63 -5.93
CA ARG A 65 -10.66 1.86 -5.18
C ARG A 65 -10.28 1.67 -3.72
N GLY A 66 -9.89 2.77 -3.08
CA GLY A 66 -9.52 2.81 -1.66
C GLY A 66 -8.09 2.37 -1.41
N ARG A 67 -7.78 2.01 -0.17
CA ARG A 67 -6.43 1.60 0.26
C ARG A 67 -6.47 0.34 1.10
N VAL A 68 -5.42 -0.45 1.01
CA VAL A 68 -5.23 -1.72 1.74
C VAL A 68 -3.93 -1.65 2.53
N LYS A 69 -3.99 -2.01 3.81
CA LYS A 69 -2.84 -2.18 4.69
C LYS A 69 -2.40 -3.64 4.68
N LEU A 70 -1.13 -3.90 4.39
CA LEU A 70 -0.47 -5.18 4.61
C LEU A 70 0.26 -5.13 5.95
N CYS A 71 0.02 -6.10 6.81
CA CYS A 71 0.62 -6.13 8.15
C CYS A 71 0.86 -7.55 8.64
N SER A 72 1.77 -7.68 9.59
CA SER A 72 1.88 -8.84 10.46
C SER A 72 1.23 -8.50 11.80
N VAL A 73 0.52 -9.45 12.38
CA VAL A 73 -0.11 -9.31 13.69
C VAL A 73 0.51 -10.34 14.62
N ASP A 74 1.04 -9.89 15.73
CA ASP A 74 1.46 -10.75 16.83
C ASP A 74 0.20 -11.23 17.57
N GLU A 75 -0.10 -12.51 17.47
CA GLU A 75 -1.32 -13.10 18.05
C GLU A 75 -1.34 -13.04 19.59
N ALA A 76 -0.16 -13.06 20.22
CA ALA A 76 -0.06 -13.03 21.69
C ALA A 76 -0.34 -11.63 22.26
N THR A 77 0.12 -10.59 21.58
CA THR A 77 0.04 -9.19 22.06
C THR A 77 -0.97 -8.34 21.32
N GLY A 78 -1.49 -8.81 20.20
CA GLY A 78 -2.33 -8.01 19.28
C GLY A 78 -1.59 -6.85 18.60
N ARG A 79 -0.26 -6.75 18.73
CA ARG A 79 0.53 -5.70 18.11
C ARG A 79 0.60 -5.92 16.60
N GLU A 80 0.42 -4.85 15.86
CA GLU A 80 0.54 -4.85 14.40
C GLU A 80 1.89 -4.26 13.97
N ALA A 81 2.60 -4.98 13.10
CA ALA A 81 3.71 -4.44 12.31
C ALA A 81 3.21 -4.12 10.90
N VAL A 82 3.13 -2.84 10.57
CA VAL A 82 2.71 -2.38 9.24
C VAL A 82 3.84 -2.62 8.25
N ILE A 83 3.55 -3.41 7.21
CA ILE A 83 4.51 -3.74 6.15
C ILE A 83 4.38 -2.73 5.01
N ASP A 84 3.16 -2.48 4.53
CA ASP A 84 2.90 -1.53 3.45
C ASP A 84 1.45 -1.03 3.50
N ILE A 85 1.19 0.12 2.88
CA ILE A 85 -0.16 0.60 2.56
C ILE A 85 -0.20 0.80 1.05
N LEU A 86 -1.16 0.18 0.39
CA LEU A 86 -1.28 0.16 -1.06
C LEU A 86 -2.53 0.94 -1.47
N GLY A 87 -2.42 1.71 -2.55
CA GLY A 87 -3.51 2.50 -3.13
C GLY A 87 -4.17 1.83 -4.33
N ALA A 88 -5.14 2.54 -4.92
CA ALA A 88 -5.79 2.10 -6.15
C ALA A 88 -4.77 1.88 -7.28
N GLY A 89 -5.01 0.88 -8.12
CA GLY A 89 -4.12 0.43 -9.18
C GLY A 89 -3.12 -0.64 -8.77
N ALA A 90 -2.80 -0.75 -7.47
CA ALA A 90 -1.81 -1.72 -6.99
C ALA A 90 -2.38 -3.14 -6.88
N VAL A 91 -1.53 -4.14 -7.11
CA VAL A 91 -1.82 -5.57 -6.91
C VAL A 91 -1.16 -6.06 -5.63
N PHE A 92 -1.82 -6.95 -4.90
CA PHE A 92 -1.26 -7.62 -3.72
C PHE A 92 -1.75 -9.07 -3.60
N GLY A 93 -1.21 -9.80 -2.64
CA GLY A 93 -1.52 -11.22 -2.45
C GLY A 93 -0.61 -12.14 -3.25
N GLU A 94 0.56 -11.65 -3.63
CA GLU A 94 1.59 -12.31 -4.42
C GLU A 94 2.10 -13.62 -3.80
N SER A 95 1.90 -13.86 -2.49
CA SER A 95 2.21 -15.15 -1.86
C SER A 95 1.50 -16.33 -2.53
N SER A 96 0.36 -16.09 -3.19
CA SER A 96 -0.33 -17.10 -4.00
C SER A 96 0.46 -17.60 -5.22
N LEU A 97 1.53 -16.88 -5.60
CA LEU A 97 2.38 -17.27 -6.74
C LEU A 97 3.59 -18.10 -6.32
N TYR A 98 4.12 -17.91 -5.09
CA TYR A 98 5.38 -18.51 -4.67
C TYR A 98 5.32 -19.27 -3.34
N SER A 99 4.28 -19.13 -2.53
CA SER A 99 4.21 -19.84 -1.24
C SER A 99 4.07 -21.34 -1.45
N ALA A 100 5.10 -22.10 -1.06
CA ALA A 100 5.07 -23.57 -1.11
C ALA A 100 4.00 -24.17 -0.19
N ALA A 101 3.69 -23.50 0.92
CA ALA A 101 2.65 -23.91 1.85
C ALA A 101 1.23 -23.56 1.38
N GLY A 102 1.08 -22.80 0.29
CA GLY A 102 -0.22 -22.37 -0.24
C GLY A 102 -1.03 -21.47 0.70
N VAL A 103 -0.40 -20.84 1.68
CA VAL A 103 -1.06 -19.98 2.69
C VAL A 103 -0.55 -18.55 2.68
N ARG A 104 -1.35 -17.64 3.23
CA ARG A 104 -0.99 -16.23 3.42
C ARG A 104 0.02 -16.10 4.56
N GLU A 105 1.12 -15.40 4.29
CA GLU A 105 2.19 -15.16 5.29
C GLU A 105 1.93 -13.90 6.13
N LYS A 106 1.08 -13.01 5.64
CA LYS A 106 0.71 -11.71 6.25
C LYS A 106 -0.79 -11.48 6.17
N CYS A 107 -1.27 -10.51 6.92
CA CYS A 107 -2.65 -10.04 6.86
C CYS A 107 -2.81 -8.91 5.84
N ALA A 108 -4.00 -8.83 5.22
CA ALA A 108 -4.43 -7.67 4.46
C ALA A 108 -5.73 -7.11 5.05
N ILE A 109 -5.75 -5.80 5.32
CA ILE A 109 -6.86 -5.10 5.96
C ILE A 109 -7.24 -3.90 5.10
N ALA A 110 -8.53 -3.69 4.86
CA ALA A 110 -9.03 -2.49 4.21
C ALA A 110 -8.72 -1.26 5.09
N TYR A 111 -7.77 -0.43 4.65
CA TYR A 111 -7.36 0.78 5.36
C TYR A 111 -8.42 1.88 5.25
N GLU A 112 -9.06 1.95 4.11
CA GLU A 112 -10.26 2.72 3.80
C GLU A 112 -11.34 1.78 3.28
N ASN A 113 -12.54 2.28 2.97
CA ASN A 113 -13.50 1.50 2.20
C ASN A 113 -12.88 1.18 0.84
N ALA A 114 -12.73 -0.08 0.53
CA ALA A 114 -11.99 -0.54 -0.64
C ALA A 114 -12.87 -1.44 -1.52
N ARG A 115 -12.70 -1.29 -2.85
CA ARG A 115 -13.20 -2.23 -3.86
C ARG A 115 -12.04 -2.95 -4.48
N LEU A 116 -12.11 -4.27 -4.50
CA LEU A 116 -11.04 -5.15 -4.96
C LEU A 116 -11.55 -6.04 -6.08
N LEU A 117 -10.71 -6.31 -7.06
CA LEU A 117 -10.86 -7.44 -7.98
C LEU A 117 -10.01 -8.59 -7.44
N ARG A 118 -10.64 -9.72 -7.14
CA ARG A 118 -9.98 -10.97 -6.80
C ARG A 118 -9.72 -11.74 -8.08
N ILE A 119 -8.47 -11.98 -8.39
CA ILE A 119 -8.00 -12.70 -9.58
C ILE A 119 -7.45 -14.06 -9.12
N PRO A 120 -8.01 -15.19 -9.56
CA PRO A 120 -7.50 -16.51 -9.20
C PRO A 120 -6.02 -16.66 -9.57
N ALA A 121 -5.21 -17.24 -8.68
CA ALA A 121 -3.76 -17.35 -8.86
C ALA A 121 -3.38 -18.17 -10.10
N GLY A 122 -4.16 -19.21 -10.43
CA GLY A 122 -3.97 -20.00 -11.64
C GLY A 122 -4.10 -19.16 -12.90
N VAL A 123 -5.19 -18.39 -13.01
CA VAL A 123 -5.43 -17.49 -14.17
C VAL A 123 -4.38 -16.42 -14.28
N TYR A 124 -3.96 -15.83 -13.16
CA TYR A 124 -2.89 -14.84 -13.16
C TYR A 124 -1.57 -15.43 -13.64
N ARG A 125 -1.23 -16.65 -13.18
CA ARG A 125 -0.01 -17.38 -13.57
C ARG A 125 -0.01 -17.73 -15.07
N GLU A 126 -1.16 -18.19 -15.59
CA GLU A 126 -1.33 -18.42 -17.03
C GLU A 126 -1.15 -17.13 -17.82
N GLY A 127 -1.73 -16.02 -17.34
CA GLY A 127 -1.53 -14.68 -17.92
C GLY A 127 -0.07 -14.26 -17.94
N MET A 128 0.70 -14.51 -16.87
CA MET A 128 2.15 -14.26 -16.84
C MET A 128 2.90 -15.09 -17.91
N GLY A 129 2.49 -16.32 -18.15
CA GLY A 129 3.07 -17.17 -19.19
C GLY A 129 2.75 -16.70 -20.63
N ALA A 130 1.61 -16.04 -20.81
CA ALA A 130 1.13 -15.58 -22.11
C ALA A 130 1.55 -14.13 -22.42
N SER A 131 1.73 -13.29 -21.40
CA SER A 131 2.00 -11.85 -21.54
C SER A 131 3.34 -11.46 -20.89
N PRO A 132 4.38 -11.12 -21.68
CA PRO A 132 5.65 -10.60 -21.14
C PRO A 132 5.43 -9.36 -20.28
N ALA A 133 4.48 -8.49 -20.63
CA ALA A 133 4.19 -7.27 -19.85
C ALA A 133 3.67 -7.60 -18.44
N LEU A 134 2.80 -8.60 -18.28
CA LEU A 134 2.31 -9.04 -16.96
C LEU A 134 3.43 -9.69 -16.15
N TYR A 135 4.28 -10.48 -16.80
CA TYR A 135 5.45 -11.07 -16.16
C TYR A 135 6.40 -9.99 -15.63
N ASP A 136 6.79 -9.03 -16.49
CA ASP A 136 7.67 -7.93 -16.14
C ASP A 136 7.11 -7.05 -15.02
N TYR A 137 5.81 -6.74 -15.09
CA TYR A 137 5.14 -6.00 -14.01
C TYR A 137 5.25 -6.77 -12.69
N THR A 138 4.92 -8.06 -12.70
CA THR A 138 4.91 -8.87 -11.49
C THR A 138 6.31 -8.97 -10.89
N PHE A 139 7.32 -9.20 -11.73
CA PHE A 139 8.71 -9.28 -11.29
C PHE A 139 9.20 -7.94 -10.69
N ARG A 140 8.91 -6.81 -11.37
CA ARG A 140 9.24 -5.48 -10.84
C ARG A 140 8.52 -5.18 -9.53
N MET A 141 7.25 -5.51 -9.42
CA MET A 141 6.46 -5.33 -8.21
C MET A 141 7.07 -6.07 -7.02
N VAL A 142 7.42 -7.35 -7.20
CA VAL A 142 8.04 -8.16 -6.13
C VAL A 142 9.44 -7.65 -5.80
N GLY A 143 10.24 -7.31 -6.81
CA GLY A 143 11.58 -6.74 -6.64
C GLY A 143 11.56 -5.42 -5.86
N GLN A 144 10.63 -4.52 -6.18
CA GLN A 144 10.47 -3.26 -5.45
C GLN A 144 10.05 -3.48 -3.99
N ARG A 145 9.19 -4.48 -3.71
CA ARG A 145 8.82 -4.83 -2.34
C ARG A 145 10.00 -5.39 -1.56
N LEU A 146 10.77 -6.26 -2.18
CA LEU A 146 12.00 -6.79 -1.58
C LEU A 146 12.97 -5.65 -1.25
N SER A 147 13.30 -4.79 -2.22
CA SER A 147 14.20 -3.65 -2.00
C SER A 147 13.72 -2.69 -0.91
N ARG A 148 12.39 -2.48 -0.77
CA ARG A 148 11.85 -1.69 0.35
C ARG A 148 12.00 -2.41 1.69
N ALA A 149 11.79 -3.72 1.73
CA ALA A 149 11.99 -4.50 2.95
C ALA A 149 13.47 -4.50 3.38
N GLU A 150 14.40 -4.68 2.45
CA GLU A 150 15.84 -4.62 2.69
C GLU A 150 16.26 -3.24 3.21
N ARG A 151 15.81 -2.14 2.58
CA ARG A 151 16.07 -0.79 3.09
C ARG A 151 15.58 -0.61 4.53
N ARG A 152 14.38 -1.09 4.86
CA ARG A 152 13.87 -1.00 6.23
C ARG A 152 14.72 -1.78 7.23
N VAL A 153 15.24 -2.95 6.86
CA VAL A 153 16.18 -3.71 7.70
C VAL A 153 17.43 -2.89 7.97
N VAL A 154 18.02 -2.29 6.94
CA VAL A 154 19.18 -1.40 7.06
C VAL A 154 18.87 -0.19 7.93
N ASP A 155 17.73 0.47 7.69
CA ASP A 155 17.31 1.63 8.48
C ASP A 155 17.11 1.27 9.97
N PHE A 156 16.56 0.09 10.27
CA PHE A 156 16.43 -0.37 11.67
C PHE A 156 17.78 -0.67 12.33
N ALA A 157 18.75 -1.15 11.55
CA ALA A 157 20.06 -1.50 12.07
C ALA A 157 20.96 -0.27 12.29
N LEU A 158 20.87 0.75 11.43
CA LEU A 158 21.83 1.84 11.36
C LEU A 158 21.27 3.20 11.78
N ASP A 159 19.96 3.43 11.64
CA ASP A 159 19.38 4.74 11.85
C ASP A 159 18.70 4.89 13.20
N ALA A 160 18.84 6.06 13.80
CA ALA A 160 18.01 6.50 14.91
C ALA A 160 16.57 6.81 14.44
N ILE A 161 15.61 6.78 15.38
CA ILE A 161 14.18 7.01 15.11
C ILE A 161 13.91 8.30 14.29
N PRO A 162 14.57 9.45 14.56
CA PRO A 162 14.35 10.66 13.76
C PRO A 162 14.64 10.46 12.28
N ALA A 163 15.78 9.85 11.94
CA ALA A 163 16.19 9.60 10.56
C ALA A 163 15.22 8.63 9.86
N ARG A 164 14.78 7.58 10.54
CA ARG A 164 13.77 6.64 10.02
C ARG A 164 12.43 7.34 9.74
N LEU A 165 12.03 8.29 10.60
CA LEU A 165 10.80 9.06 10.40
C LEU A 165 10.92 9.98 9.18
N GLU A 166 12.05 10.68 9.00
CA GLU A 166 12.30 11.53 7.84
C GLU A 166 12.29 10.73 6.54
N LYS A 167 12.99 9.59 6.49
CA LYS A 167 12.98 8.68 5.33
C LYS A 167 11.57 8.17 5.02
N LEU A 168 10.78 7.82 6.03
CA LEU A 168 9.39 7.43 5.84
C LEU A 168 8.55 8.56 5.24
N LEU A 169 8.68 9.79 5.74
CA LEU A 169 7.94 10.92 5.20
C LEU A 169 8.33 11.22 3.75
N THR A 170 9.61 11.08 3.40
CA THR A 170 10.09 11.20 2.02
C THR A 170 9.47 10.11 1.13
N GLU A 171 9.54 8.83 1.52
CA GLU A 171 8.90 7.71 0.80
C GLU A 171 7.40 7.94 0.59
N LEU A 172 6.71 8.41 1.63
CA LEU A 172 5.27 8.67 1.54
C LEU A 172 4.95 9.87 0.65
N SER A 173 5.80 10.90 0.61
CA SER A 173 5.61 12.03 -0.29
C SER A 173 5.81 11.66 -1.75
N GLU A 174 6.75 10.77 -2.06
CA GLU A 174 6.96 10.25 -3.41
C GLU A 174 5.77 9.40 -3.89
N ARG A 175 5.18 8.60 -3.01
CA ARG A 175 4.10 7.66 -3.35
C ARG A 175 2.70 8.27 -3.32
N TYR A 176 2.47 9.21 -2.42
CA TYR A 176 1.14 9.76 -2.12
C TYR A 176 1.14 11.29 -2.10
N GLY A 177 2.22 11.91 -2.52
CA GLY A 177 2.34 13.36 -2.53
C GLY A 177 1.42 13.99 -3.57
N ARG A 178 0.77 15.08 -3.16
CA ARG A 178 0.07 16.01 -4.06
C ARG A 178 0.60 17.40 -3.81
N GLU A 179 1.06 18.05 -4.85
CA GLU A 179 1.47 19.45 -4.76
C GLU A 179 0.27 20.33 -4.42
N GLN A 180 0.47 21.22 -3.46
CA GLN A 180 -0.49 22.27 -3.11
C GLN A 180 0.22 23.51 -2.61
N ALA A 181 -0.53 24.60 -2.36
CA ALA A 181 0.02 25.83 -1.79
C ALA A 181 0.78 25.53 -0.48
N GLY A 182 2.08 25.86 -0.45
CA GLY A 182 2.95 25.69 0.71
C GLY A 182 3.74 24.39 0.79
N GLY A 183 3.59 23.45 -0.15
CA GLY A 183 4.39 22.22 -0.17
C GLY A 183 3.73 21.00 -0.76
N VAL A 184 4.15 19.82 -0.33
CA VAL A 184 3.64 18.52 -0.77
C VAL A 184 2.76 17.91 0.33
N LEU A 185 1.47 17.75 0.07
CA LEU A 185 0.54 17.05 0.95
C LEU A 185 0.65 15.55 0.73
N ILE A 186 1.00 14.79 1.76
CA ILE A 186 0.89 13.33 1.73
C ILE A 186 -0.60 12.97 1.81
N ASP A 187 -1.21 12.61 0.67
CA ASP A 187 -2.64 12.27 0.57
C ASP A 187 -2.96 10.91 1.19
N LEU A 188 -2.48 10.69 2.40
CA LEU A 188 -2.69 9.51 3.21
C LEU A 188 -2.82 9.93 4.68
N ALA A 189 -4.01 9.74 5.26
CA ALA A 189 -4.21 10.02 6.68
C ALA A 189 -3.63 8.88 7.52
N LEU A 190 -2.42 9.07 8.06
CA LEU A 190 -1.72 8.11 8.91
C LEU A 190 -1.83 8.52 10.38
N PRO A 191 -2.53 7.76 11.23
CA PRO A 191 -2.46 7.93 12.67
C PRO A 191 -1.03 7.72 13.19
N HIS A 192 -0.62 8.46 14.21
CA HIS A 192 0.74 8.36 14.77
C HIS A 192 1.12 6.92 15.20
N ARG A 193 0.14 6.10 15.59
CA ARG A 193 0.38 4.68 15.90
C ARG A 193 0.82 3.86 14.68
N GLU A 194 0.26 4.16 13.49
CA GLU A 194 0.66 3.47 12.25
C GLU A 194 2.06 3.91 11.83
N ILE A 195 2.36 5.22 11.92
CA ILE A 195 3.71 5.74 11.69
C ILE A 195 4.69 5.07 12.66
N ALA A 196 4.34 4.99 13.95
CA ALA A 196 5.15 4.33 14.97
C ALA A 196 5.41 2.86 14.65
N SER A 197 4.38 2.14 14.19
CA SER A 197 4.51 0.75 13.74
C SER A 197 5.48 0.60 12.55
N ILE A 198 5.44 1.54 11.59
CA ILE A 198 6.31 1.50 10.41
C ILE A 198 7.76 1.80 10.77
N VAL A 199 8.01 2.81 11.63
CA VAL A 199 9.38 3.22 12.00
C VAL A 199 9.96 2.44 13.20
N GLY A 200 9.22 1.48 13.75
CA GLY A 200 9.65 0.69 14.91
C GLY A 200 9.86 1.53 16.17
N SER A 201 8.84 2.34 16.52
CA SER A 201 8.89 3.24 17.68
C SER A 201 7.58 3.20 18.48
N THR A 202 7.46 4.03 19.52
CA THR A 202 6.22 4.24 20.25
C THR A 202 5.42 5.40 19.64
N ARG A 203 4.10 5.39 19.82
CA ARG A 203 3.21 6.48 19.40
C ARG A 203 3.63 7.81 20.02
N GLU A 204 4.02 7.80 21.29
CA GLU A 204 4.43 8.96 22.06
C GLU A 204 5.70 9.59 21.47
N SER A 205 6.71 8.76 21.17
CA SER A 205 7.96 9.21 20.55
C SER A 205 7.69 9.85 19.17
N VAL A 206 6.89 9.20 18.32
CA VAL A 206 6.49 9.76 17.01
C VAL A 206 5.74 11.08 17.18
N THR A 207 4.80 11.15 18.14
CA THR A 207 4.04 12.38 18.39
C THR A 207 4.96 13.53 18.78
N VAL A 208 5.92 13.31 19.67
CA VAL A 208 6.91 14.32 20.08
C VAL A 208 7.72 14.80 18.89
N ARG A 209 8.20 13.87 18.04
CA ARG A 209 9.03 14.21 16.85
C ARG A 209 8.25 14.97 15.79
N LEU A 210 7.05 14.53 15.44
CA LEU A 210 6.21 15.24 14.47
C LEU A 210 5.86 16.67 14.96
N ASN A 211 5.58 16.83 16.26
CA ASN A 211 5.35 18.16 16.83
C ASN A 211 6.61 19.04 16.81
N ALA A 212 7.80 18.45 17.01
CA ALA A 212 9.06 19.18 16.85
C ALA A 212 9.27 19.64 15.41
N MET A 213 9.08 18.76 14.42
CA MET A 213 9.15 19.10 12.99
C MET A 213 8.13 20.18 12.60
N ARG A 214 6.92 20.14 13.17
CA ARG A 214 5.91 21.17 12.95
C ARG A 214 6.36 22.54 13.51
N ARG A 215 6.90 22.56 14.74
CA ARG A 215 7.43 23.80 15.34
C ARG A 215 8.61 24.38 14.57
N ALA A 216 9.43 23.51 13.98
CA ALA A 216 10.55 23.90 13.11
C ALA A 216 10.09 24.35 11.70
N GLY A 217 8.79 24.33 11.40
CA GLY A 217 8.26 24.71 10.10
C GLY A 217 8.55 23.72 8.96
N ILE A 218 9.02 22.51 9.26
CA ILE A 218 9.32 21.47 8.26
C ILE A 218 8.04 20.81 7.74
N ILE A 219 7.07 20.57 8.63
CA ILE A 219 5.77 19.99 8.28
C ILE A 219 4.62 20.82 8.85
N ASP A 220 3.41 20.54 8.36
CA ASP A 220 2.16 20.94 9.01
C ASP A 220 1.13 19.82 8.90
N PHE A 221 -0.02 19.96 9.58
CA PHE A 221 -1.13 19.02 9.51
C PHE A 221 -2.34 19.68 8.85
N VAL A 222 -2.85 19.04 7.79
CA VAL A 222 -4.04 19.47 7.05
C VAL A 222 -5.00 18.26 7.00
N ASP A 223 -6.18 18.35 7.58
CA ASP A 223 -7.19 17.27 7.57
C ASP A 223 -6.64 15.90 7.99
N ARG A 224 -5.82 15.85 9.04
CA ARG A 224 -5.13 14.64 9.54
C ARG A 224 -4.08 14.06 8.59
N LYS A 225 -3.69 14.79 7.55
CA LYS A 225 -2.61 14.47 6.63
C LYS A 225 -1.40 15.34 6.94
N ILE A 226 -0.24 14.91 6.53
CA ILE A 226 1.01 15.64 6.72
C ILE A 226 1.30 16.44 5.46
N LEU A 227 1.52 17.75 5.63
CA LEU A 227 2.02 18.64 4.61
C LEU A 227 3.53 18.83 4.85
N ILE A 228 4.36 18.40 3.92
CA ILE A 228 5.81 18.71 3.92
C ILE A 228 5.97 20.07 3.27
N LYS A 229 6.52 21.02 4.01
CA LYS A 229 6.69 22.39 3.51
C LYS A 229 7.86 22.51 2.55
N THR A 230 7.69 23.26 1.47
CA THR A 230 8.78 23.53 0.52
C THR A 230 9.83 24.44 1.15
N PRO A 231 11.15 24.18 0.94
CA PRO A 231 12.23 25.00 1.54
C PRO A 231 12.18 26.51 1.25
N ALA A 232 11.49 26.94 0.21
CA ALA A 232 11.26 28.36 -0.08
C ALA A 232 10.47 29.09 1.03
N ALA A 233 9.70 28.35 1.84
CA ALA A 233 9.05 28.90 3.03
C ALA A 233 9.94 28.77 4.30
N ALA A 234 10.94 27.89 4.30
CA ALA A 234 11.88 27.70 5.40
C ALA A 234 13.10 28.64 5.32
N ALA A 235 13.45 29.14 4.14
CA ALA A 235 14.58 30.07 3.94
C ALA A 235 14.36 31.47 4.53
N VAL A 236 13.16 31.79 5.00
CA VAL A 236 12.85 33.07 5.66
C VAL A 236 13.09 33.03 7.18
N VAL A 237 13.35 31.85 7.76
CA VAL A 237 13.51 31.69 9.24
C VAL A 237 14.97 31.48 9.67
N GLN A 238 15.93 31.47 8.74
CA GLN A 238 17.36 31.52 9.10
C GLN A 238 17.88 32.94 8.93
N MET A 239 17.54 33.82 9.84
CA MET A 239 18.31 35.01 10.20
C MET A 239 18.30 35.16 11.71
N PRO A 240 19.36 35.72 12.26
CA PRO A 240 20.31 35.15 13.22
C PRO A 240 19.78 35.10 14.63
#